data_83399a22f38653c81fef0a7c69e05ee7
#
_entry.id   83399a22f38653c81fef0a7c69e05ee7
#
_cell.length_a   1.000
_cell.length_b   1.000
_cell.length_c   1.000
_cell.angle_alpha   90.00
_cell.angle_beta   90.00
_cell.angle_gamma   90.00
#
_symmetry.space_group_name_H-M   'P 1'
#
loop_
_entity.id
_entity.type
_entity.pdbx_description
1 polymer ?
#
loop_
_entity_poly.entity_id
_entity_poly.type
_entity_poly.pdbx_seq_one_letter_code
_entity_poly.pdbx_strand_id
1 'polypeptide(L)'
;MKKVALITGATGGIGSAISSQLINDGFKVIATYIKPMYDHSVEWVKEKGFSDDQIRLLELDVTKVDECQATLTKLLEEEGSVDVLVNTAGITRDAQFKKMTADDWQAVINTNLNSVFNVTHPIFPSMLEKKSGRIVNITSVNGIKGQFGQTNYSAAKAGMIGFTKALALEGAKYGVTVNAVAPGYTATPMVAKMREDVLDAIKAEIPMKRLATPEDIANAVAYLVSDAGAYITGETLSVNGGLYMH
;
A
#
# COMPACT_ATOMS: atom_id res chain seq x y z
N MET A 1 17.92 -16.79 6.96
CA MET A 1 17.50 -15.41 7.29
C MET A 1 15.99 -15.30 7.05
N LYS A 2 15.27 -14.50 7.82
CA LYS A 2 13.85 -14.21 7.55
C LYS A 2 13.73 -13.46 6.22
N LYS A 3 12.66 -13.69 5.46
CA LYS A 3 12.33 -12.85 4.30
C LYS A 3 11.97 -11.43 4.76
N VAL A 4 12.33 -10.41 4.00
CA VAL A 4 12.15 -8.99 4.36
C VAL A 4 10.97 -8.40 3.58
N ALA A 5 10.05 -7.78 4.29
CA ALA A 5 8.92 -7.03 3.72
C ALA A 5 9.05 -5.54 4.03
N LEU A 6 9.17 -4.70 3.00
CA LEU A 6 9.14 -3.24 3.09
C LEU A 6 7.70 -2.76 2.89
N ILE A 7 7.17 -2.01 3.86
CA ILE A 7 5.78 -1.52 3.83
C ILE A 7 5.78 0.00 4.02
N THR A 8 5.33 0.73 3.01
CA THR A 8 5.13 2.18 3.14
C THR A 8 3.78 2.47 3.81
N GLY A 9 3.72 3.50 4.66
CA GLY A 9 2.50 3.81 5.42
C GLY A 9 2.09 2.69 6.40
N ALA A 10 3.06 1.97 6.94
CA ALA A 10 2.89 0.76 7.75
C ALA A 10 2.09 0.98 9.05
N THR A 11 2.10 2.19 9.60
CA THR A 11 1.39 2.54 10.84
C THR A 11 -0.06 2.98 10.62
N GLY A 12 -0.49 3.15 9.36
CA GLY A 12 -1.87 3.45 9.00
C GLY A 12 -2.79 2.25 9.20
N GLY A 13 -4.13 2.45 9.16
CA GLY A 13 -5.09 1.38 9.43
C GLY A 13 -4.86 0.10 8.62
N ILE A 14 -4.80 0.20 7.29
CA ILE A 14 -4.54 -0.94 6.40
C ILE A 14 -3.08 -1.40 6.53
N GLY A 15 -2.12 -0.48 6.53
CA GLY A 15 -0.69 -0.80 6.65
C GLY A 15 -0.36 -1.54 7.95
N SER A 16 -1.00 -1.19 9.06
CA SER A 16 -0.84 -1.85 10.36
C SER A 16 -1.32 -3.30 10.33
N ALA A 17 -2.46 -3.56 9.71
CA ALA A 17 -2.96 -4.93 9.55
C ALA A 17 -2.06 -5.77 8.63
N ILE A 18 -1.59 -5.19 7.52
CA ILE A 18 -0.64 -5.84 6.61
C ILE A 18 0.67 -6.16 7.35
N SER A 19 1.20 -5.21 8.12
CA SER A 19 2.43 -5.42 8.91
C SER A 19 2.26 -6.56 9.90
N SER A 20 1.16 -6.57 10.66
CA SER A 20 0.85 -7.65 11.61
C SER A 20 0.74 -9.01 10.92
N GLN A 21 0.04 -9.06 9.78
CA GLN A 21 -0.15 -10.30 9.04
C GLN A 21 1.19 -10.85 8.52
N LEU A 22 2.02 -10.01 7.88
CA LEU A 22 3.30 -10.46 7.34
C LEU A 22 4.31 -10.86 8.44
N ILE A 23 4.27 -10.21 9.61
CA ILE A 23 5.04 -10.65 10.79
C ILE A 23 4.58 -12.06 11.24
N ASN A 24 3.27 -12.30 11.31
CA ASN A 24 2.73 -13.61 11.65
C ASN A 24 3.10 -14.69 10.61
N ASP A 25 3.23 -14.30 9.35
CA ASP A 25 3.70 -15.18 8.25
C ASP A 25 5.23 -15.36 8.25
N GLY A 26 5.94 -14.82 9.24
CA GLY A 26 7.37 -15.03 9.46
C GLY A 26 8.30 -14.04 8.76
N PHE A 27 7.78 -12.96 8.17
CA PHE A 27 8.62 -11.89 7.60
C PHE A 27 9.21 -11.00 8.68
N LYS A 28 10.39 -10.44 8.40
CA LYS A 28 10.88 -9.22 9.05
C LYS A 28 10.29 -8.03 8.31
N VAL A 29 9.55 -7.18 9.00
CA VAL A 29 8.91 -5.99 8.41
C VAL A 29 9.80 -4.76 8.60
N ILE A 30 10.04 -4.05 7.49
CA ILE A 30 10.59 -2.69 7.50
C ILE A 30 9.41 -1.74 7.33
N ALA A 31 9.05 -1.07 8.42
CA ALA A 31 7.89 -0.19 8.48
C ALA A 31 8.34 1.27 8.27
N THR A 32 7.93 1.89 7.14
CA THR A 32 8.33 3.28 6.92
C THR A 32 7.42 4.26 7.65
N TYR A 33 8.02 5.36 8.10
CA TYR A 33 7.35 6.52 8.70
C TYR A 33 7.97 7.82 8.22
N ILE A 34 7.25 8.92 8.33
CA ILE A 34 7.77 10.28 8.15
C ILE A 34 8.12 10.90 9.51
N LYS A 35 9.13 11.76 9.56
CA LYS A 35 9.65 12.35 10.80
C LYS A 35 8.61 12.84 11.81
N PRO A 36 7.53 13.55 11.42
CA PRO A 36 6.50 13.97 12.37
C PRO A 36 5.70 12.83 13.01
N MET A 37 5.80 11.60 12.47
CA MET A 37 5.10 10.41 12.97
C MET A 37 5.99 9.47 13.77
N TYR A 38 7.21 9.88 14.11
CA TYR A 38 8.16 9.00 14.82
C TYR A 38 7.61 8.47 16.13
N ASP A 39 7.16 9.35 17.04
CA ASP A 39 6.66 8.95 18.35
C ASP A 39 5.45 8.04 18.24
N HIS A 40 4.51 8.36 17.33
CA HIS A 40 3.36 7.50 17.02
C HIS A 40 3.80 6.12 16.51
N SER A 41 4.82 6.07 15.68
CA SER A 41 5.32 4.80 15.13
C SER A 41 5.99 3.93 16.20
N VAL A 42 6.71 4.54 17.13
CA VAL A 42 7.32 3.85 18.28
C VAL A 42 6.23 3.31 19.22
N GLU A 43 5.21 4.12 19.52
CA GLU A 43 4.09 3.69 20.35
C GLU A 43 3.31 2.54 19.70
N TRP A 44 3.03 2.64 18.41
CA TRP A 44 2.38 1.57 17.63
C TRP A 44 3.15 0.25 17.70
N VAL A 45 4.48 0.25 17.59
CA VAL A 45 5.30 -0.98 17.73
C VAL A 45 5.11 -1.60 19.11
N LYS A 46 5.11 -0.77 20.17
CA LYS A 46 4.89 -1.22 21.57
C LYS A 46 3.49 -1.79 21.78
N GLU A 47 2.46 -1.08 21.30
CA GLU A 47 1.06 -1.52 21.41
C GLU A 47 0.82 -2.86 20.71
N LYS A 48 1.48 -3.09 19.58
CA LYS A 48 1.41 -4.35 18.84
C LYS A 48 2.26 -5.46 19.46
N GLY A 49 3.16 -5.14 20.37
CA GLY A 49 4.04 -6.11 21.02
C GLY A 49 5.09 -6.70 20.07
N PHE A 50 5.45 -5.99 19.01
CA PHE A 50 6.46 -6.46 18.06
C PHE A 50 7.86 -6.36 18.66
N SER A 51 8.69 -7.39 18.44
CA SER A 51 10.10 -7.41 18.83
C SER A 51 11.02 -6.84 17.73
N ASP A 52 12.23 -6.43 18.10
CA ASP A 52 13.20 -5.83 17.18
C ASP A 52 13.62 -6.77 16.02
N ASP A 53 13.51 -8.09 16.20
CA ASP A 53 13.76 -9.09 15.16
C ASP A 53 12.58 -9.30 14.21
N GLN A 54 11.40 -8.75 14.54
CA GLN A 54 10.18 -8.81 13.73
C GLN A 54 9.97 -7.52 12.93
N ILE A 55 10.31 -6.35 13.52
CA ILE A 55 10.05 -5.07 12.89
C ILE A 55 11.20 -4.08 13.08
N ARG A 56 11.46 -3.31 12.02
CA ARG A 56 12.36 -2.16 12.04
C ARG A 56 11.62 -0.93 11.52
N LEU A 57 11.66 0.15 12.25
CA LEU A 57 11.20 1.46 11.78
C LEU A 57 12.23 2.10 10.86
N LEU A 58 11.80 2.63 9.72
CA LEU A 58 12.64 3.31 8.73
C LEU A 58 12.05 4.70 8.41
N GLU A 59 12.78 5.78 8.71
CA GLU A 59 12.37 7.11 8.30
C GLU A 59 12.47 7.23 6.78
N LEU A 60 11.36 7.58 6.12
CA LEU A 60 11.30 7.72 4.67
C LEU A 60 10.13 8.60 4.24
N ASP A 61 10.40 9.75 3.67
CA ASP A 61 9.39 10.53 2.94
C ASP A 61 9.31 10.03 1.50
N VAL A 62 8.29 9.23 1.23
CA VAL A 62 8.05 8.61 -0.09
C VAL A 62 7.86 9.62 -1.23
N THR A 63 7.64 10.90 -0.93
CA THR A 63 7.50 11.97 -1.94
C THR A 63 8.84 12.52 -2.42
N LYS A 64 9.95 12.15 -1.76
CA LYS A 64 11.30 12.65 -2.01
C LYS A 64 12.13 11.60 -2.74
N VAL A 65 12.24 11.74 -4.08
CA VAL A 65 12.91 10.75 -4.93
C VAL A 65 14.36 10.47 -4.51
N ASP A 66 15.15 11.52 -4.25
CA ASP A 66 16.56 11.37 -3.88
C ASP A 66 16.73 10.71 -2.51
N GLU A 67 15.85 11.05 -1.54
CA GLU A 67 15.82 10.42 -0.24
C GLU A 67 15.45 8.94 -0.35
N CYS A 68 14.43 8.60 -1.14
CA CYS A 68 14.06 7.21 -1.41
C CYS A 68 15.23 6.44 -2.02
N GLN A 69 15.89 7.00 -3.04
CA GLN A 69 17.04 6.34 -3.67
C GLN A 69 18.16 6.07 -2.67
N ALA A 70 18.59 7.08 -1.89
CA ALA A 70 19.68 6.93 -0.94
C ALA A 70 19.34 5.95 0.20
N THR A 71 18.16 6.14 0.83
CA THR A 71 17.74 5.36 1.99
C THR A 71 17.50 3.89 1.62
N LEU A 72 16.87 3.63 0.48
CA LEU A 72 16.56 2.25 0.08
C LEU A 72 17.77 1.52 -0.50
N THR A 73 18.71 2.21 -1.12
CA THR A 73 20.01 1.61 -1.47
C THR A 73 20.75 1.14 -0.22
N LYS A 74 20.83 2.01 0.80
CA LYS A 74 21.43 1.64 2.09
C LYS A 74 20.70 0.49 2.78
N LEU A 75 19.35 0.47 2.73
CA LEU A 75 18.56 -0.64 3.26
C LEU A 75 18.92 -1.97 2.58
N LEU A 76 19.09 -1.97 1.26
CA LEU A 76 19.48 -3.18 0.52
C LEU A 76 20.89 -3.66 0.90
N GLU A 77 21.84 -2.75 1.16
CA GLU A 77 23.18 -3.09 1.65
C GLU A 77 23.11 -3.75 3.04
N GLU A 78 22.25 -3.25 3.94
CA GLU A 78 22.11 -3.72 5.32
C GLU A 78 21.33 -5.05 5.42
N GLU A 79 20.23 -5.18 4.71
CA GLU A 79 19.33 -6.36 4.77
C GLU A 79 19.66 -7.44 3.71
N GLY A 80 20.47 -7.10 2.72
CA GLY A 80 20.85 -7.96 1.60
C GLY A 80 19.76 -8.07 0.52
N SER A 81 18.49 -7.98 0.87
CA SER A 81 17.37 -7.98 -0.11
C SER A 81 16.07 -7.52 0.54
N VAL A 82 15.16 -7.06 -0.31
CA VAL A 82 13.72 -6.90 0.01
C VAL A 82 12.96 -7.93 -0.81
N ASP A 83 12.27 -8.86 -0.15
CA ASP A 83 11.52 -9.95 -0.80
C ASP A 83 10.11 -9.52 -1.18
N VAL A 84 9.51 -8.65 -0.35
CA VAL A 84 8.16 -8.12 -0.52
C VAL A 84 8.19 -6.60 -0.40
N LEU A 85 7.56 -5.90 -1.34
CA LEU A 85 7.29 -4.47 -1.27
C LEU A 85 5.78 -4.24 -1.27
N VAL A 86 5.25 -3.53 -0.26
CA VAL A 86 3.87 -3.11 -0.22
C VAL A 86 3.78 -1.58 -0.21
N ASN A 87 3.32 -1.01 -1.31
CA ASN A 87 3.07 0.42 -1.44
C ASN A 87 1.69 0.76 -0.89
N THR A 88 1.62 1.21 0.38
CA THR A 88 0.37 1.52 1.08
C THR A 88 0.24 3.01 1.41
N ALA A 89 1.33 3.77 1.39
CA ALA A 89 1.32 5.20 1.68
C ALA A 89 0.34 5.96 0.76
N GLY A 90 -0.47 6.82 1.33
CA GLY A 90 -1.44 7.58 0.57
C GLY A 90 -2.23 8.57 1.43
N ILE A 91 -2.72 9.61 0.77
CA ILE A 91 -3.53 10.67 1.35
C ILE A 91 -4.75 10.95 0.47
N THR A 92 -5.75 11.62 1.03
CA THR A 92 -6.85 12.25 0.29
C THR A 92 -6.83 13.76 0.48
N ARG A 93 -7.27 14.49 -0.55
CA ARG A 93 -7.58 15.92 -0.54
C ARG A 93 -8.84 16.11 -1.37
N ASP A 94 -9.98 15.80 -0.74
CA ASP A 94 -11.27 15.73 -1.43
C ASP A 94 -11.84 17.11 -1.64
N ALA A 95 -12.16 17.41 -2.89
CA ALA A 95 -12.84 18.64 -3.29
C ALA A 95 -13.58 18.44 -4.62
N GLN A 96 -14.70 19.12 -4.80
CA GLN A 96 -15.29 19.23 -6.14
C GLN A 96 -14.26 19.84 -7.10
N PHE A 97 -14.15 19.32 -8.32
CA PHE A 97 -13.12 19.72 -9.27
C PHE A 97 -13.01 21.24 -9.47
N LYS A 98 -14.14 21.94 -9.54
CA LYS A 98 -14.16 23.41 -9.65
C LYS A 98 -13.58 24.19 -8.45
N LYS A 99 -13.37 23.49 -7.31
CA LYS A 99 -12.81 24.07 -6.07
C LYS A 99 -11.46 23.45 -5.71
N MET A 100 -11.05 22.39 -6.41
CA MET A 100 -9.79 21.71 -6.17
C MET A 100 -8.64 22.64 -6.54
N THR A 101 -7.69 22.80 -5.62
CA THR A 101 -6.49 23.60 -5.86
C THR A 101 -5.41 22.77 -6.56
N ALA A 102 -4.46 23.44 -7.20
CA ALA A 102 -3.28 22.77 -7.76
C ALA A 102 -2.47 22.06 -6.67
N ASP A 103 -2.41 22.64 -5.47
CA ASP A 103 -1.71 22.04 -4.32
C ASP A 103 -2.38 20.77 -3.84
N ASP A 104 -3.73 20.73 -3.77
CA ASP A 104 -4.46 19.49 -3.43
C ASP A 104 -4.24 18.40 -4.46
N TRP A 105 -4.27 18.78 -5.75
CA TRP A 105 -3.96 17.85 -6.84
C TRP A 105 -2.54 17.29 -6.70
N GLN A 106 -1.54 18.19 -6.62
CA GLN A 106 -0.14 17.79 -6.61
C GLN A 106 0.23 16.98 -5.37
N ALA A 107 -0.30 17.34 -4.19
CA ALA A 107 -0.07 16.59 -2.96
C ALA A 107 -0.54 15.13 -3.08
N VAL A 108 -1.73 14.91 -3.66
CA VAL A 108 -2.28 13.55 -3.85
C VAL A 108 -1.50 12.78 -4.92
N ILE A 109 -1.17 13.39 -6.06
CA ILE A 109 -0.38 12.73 -7.11
C ILE A 109 1.02 12.36 -6.58
N ASN A 110 1.69 13.27 -5.87
CA ASN A 110 3.03 13.01 -5.33
C ASN A 110 3.02 11.87 -4.31
N THR A 111 2.05 11.88 -3.38
CA THR A 111 2.02 10.89 -2.31
C THR A 111 1.47 9.54 -2.77
N ASN A 112 0.46 9.52 -3.65
CA ASN A 112 -0.22 8.27 -4.00
C ASN A 112 0.31 7.62 -5.28
N LEU A 113 0.90 8.38 -6.21
CA LEU A 113 1.35 7.84 -7.49
C LEU A 113 2.87 7.94 -7.65
N ASN A 114 3.45 9.16 -7.54
CA ASN A 114 4.88 9.33 -7.73
C ASN A 114 5.69 8.53 -6.69
N SER A 115 5.17 8.42 -5.45
CA SER A 115 5.77 7.60 -4.40
C SER A 115 5.97 6.13 -4.80
N VAL A 116 5.05 5.58 -5.57
CA VAL A 116 5.16 4.18 -6.03
C VAL A 116 6.39 3.99 -6.90
N PHE A 117 6.66 4.93 -7.81
CA PHE A 117 7.90 4.94 -8.57
C PHE A 117 9.10 5.15 -7.64
N ASN A 118 9.09 6.19 -6.80
CA ASN A 118 10.21 6.56 -5.94
C ASN A 118 10.69 5.40 -5.06
N VAL A 119 9.76 4.60 -4.54
CA VAL A 119 10.07 3.46 -3.65
C VAL A 119 10.39 2.19 -4.45
N THR A 120 9.67 1.93 -5.53
CA THR A 120 9.84 0.69 -6.30
C THR A 120 11.12 0.70 -7.13
N HIS A 121 11.48 1.84 -7.70
CA HIS A 121 12.63 1.96 -8.61
C HIS A 121 13.97 1.51 -8.00
N PRO A 122 14.36 1.89 -6.77
CA PRO A 122 15.61 1.40 -6.17
C PRO A 122 15.55 -0.08 -5.72
N ILE A 123 14.37 -0.65 -5.49
CA ILE A 123 14.20 -2.03 -5.01
C ILE A 123 14.10 -3.03 -6.16
N PHE A 124 13.42 -2.69 -7.23
CA PHE A 124 13.09 -3.60 -8.33
C PHE A 124 14.31 -4.28 -8.97
N PRO A 125 15.44 -3.58 -9.26
CA PRO A 125 16.63 -4.22 -9.82
C PRO A 125 17.15 -5.40 -8.98
N SER A 126 17.18 -5.25 -7.65
CA SER A 126 17.62 -6.32 -6.74
C SER A 126 16.71 -7.56 -6.78
N MET A 127 15.40 -7.35 -6.94
CA MET A 127 14.44 -8.45 -7.13
C MET A 127 14.66 -9.17 -8.47
N LEU A 128 14.96 -8.43 -9.55
CA LEU A 128 15.28 -9.03 -10.86
C LEU A 128 16.56 -9.87 -10.80
N GLU A 129 17.61 -9.36 -10.15
CA GLU A 129 18.88 -10.06 -9.97
C GLU A 129 18.70 -11.34 -9.14
N LYS A 130 17.93 -11.26 -8.04
CA LYS A 130 17.60 -12.39 -7.18
C LYS A 130 16.65 -13.39 -7.85
N LYS A 131 16.01 -13.01 -8.95
CA LYS A 131 14.94 -13.77 -9.65
C LYS A 131 13.79 -14.16 -8.72
N SER A 132 13.46 -13.28 -7.80
CA SER A 132 12.39 -13.47 -6.82
C SER A 132 11.99 -12.12 -6.23
N GLY A 133 10.69 -11.85 -6.17
CA GLY A 133 10.14 -10.65 -5.54
C GLY A 133 8.62 -10.61 -5.64
N ARG A 134 8.00 -9.90 -4.71
CA ARG A 134 6.56 -9.67 -4.66
C ARG A 134 6.31 -8.18 -4.43
N ILE A 135 5.60 -7.54 -5.34
CA ILE A 135 5.22 -6.12 -5.20
C ILE A 135 3.69 -6.05 -5.17
N VAL A 136 3.15 -5.41 -4.15
CA VAL A 136 1.71 -5.17 -4.02
C VAL A 136 1.45 -3.68 -3.83
N ASN A 137 0.64 -3.11 -4.71
CA ASN A 137 0.24 -1.71 -4.68
C ASN A 137 -1.18 -1.60 -4.12
N ILE A 138 -1.37 -0.87 -3.02
CA ILE A 138 -2.70 -0.64 -2.45
C ILE A 138 -3.36 0.52 -3.20
N THR A 139 -4.24 0.15 -4.11
CA THR A 139 -5.02 1.09 -4.93
C THR A 139 -6.33 1.45 -4.23
N SER A 140 -7.44 1.48 -4.93
CA SER A 140 -8.78 1.72 -4.39
C SER A 140 -9.83 1.34 -5.42
N VAL A 141 -11.02 0.96 -4.96
CA VAL A 141 -12.20 0.88 -5.81
C VAL A 141 -12.48 2.21 -6.53
N ASN A 142 -12.09 3.34 -5.93
CA ASN A 142 -12.26 4.68 -6.54
C ASN A 142 -11.25 4.95 -7.68
N GLY A 143 -10.17 4.17 -7.78
CA GLY A 143 -9.30 4.15 -8.96
C GLY A 143 -9.90 3.39 -10.14
N ILE A 144 -10.91 2.53 -9.89
CA ILE A 144 -11.59 1.73 -10.92
C ILE A 144 -12.90 2.42 -11.34
N LYS A 145 -13.79 2.72 -10.38
CA LYS A 145 -15.12 3.30 -10.68
C LYS A 145 -15.16 4.82 -10.72
N GLY A 146 -14.15 5.49 -10.19
CA GLY A 146 -14.19 6.93 -9.91
C GLY A 146 -15.01 7.25 -8.65
N GLN A 147 -14.83 8.48 -8.13
CA GLN A 147 -15.60 8.97 -6.99
C GLN A 147 -15.77 10.49 -7.08
N PHE A 148 -17.01 10.96 -6.85
CA PHE A 148 -17.29 12.39 -6.81
C PHE A 148 -16.41 13.09 -5.75
N GLY A 149 -15.79 14.21 -6.14
CA GLY A 149 -14.90 14.97 -5.26
C GLY A 149 -13.49 14.41 -5.12
N GLN A 150 -13.14 13.33 -5.83
CA GLN A 150 -11.84 12.66 -5.74
C GLN A 150 -11.14 12.51 -7.11
N THR A 151 -11.21 13.53 -7.96
CA THR A 151 -10.57 13.45 -9.29
C THR A 151 -9.06 13.22 -9.20
N ASN A 152 -8.36 13.87 -8.25
CA ASN A 152 -6.95 13.67 -7.94
C ASN A 152 -6.67 12.25 -7.44
N TYR A 153 -7.41 11.78 -6.43
CA TYR A 153 -7.24 10.48 -5.81
C TYR A 153 -7.54 9.34 -6.80
N SER A 154 -8.67 9.44 -7.51
CA SER A 154 -9.06 8.47 -8.54
C SER A 154 -8.03 8.38 -9.66
N ALA A 155 -7.52 9.53 -10.13
CA ALA A 155 -6.46 9.57 -11.14
C ALA A 155 -5.17 8.89 -10.64
N ALA A 156 -4.73 9.19 -9.41
CA ALA A 156 -3.55 8.57 -8.82
C ALA A 156 -3.71 7.05 -8.67
N LYS A 157 -4.86 6.59 -8.14
CA LYS A 157 -5.12 5.16 -7.92
C LYS A 157 -5.32 4.39 -9.22
N ALA A 158 -5.90 4.99 -10.25
CA ALA A 158 -5.96 4.45 -11.61
C ALA A 158 -4.56 4.36 -12.24
N GLY A 159 -3.72 5.40 -12.04
CA GLY A 159 -2.33 5.39 -12.49
C GLY A 159 -1.51 4.26 -11.88
N MET A 160 -1.73 3.94 -10.59
CA MET A 160 -1.09 2.78 -9.93
C MET A 160 -1.50 1.46 -10.57
N ILE A 161 -2.73 1.31 -11.06
CA ILE A 161 -3.18 0.11 -11.78
C ILE A 161 -2.42 -0.03 -13.11
N GLY A 162 -2.27 1.06 -13.85
CA GLY A 162 -1.46 1.08 -15.08
C GLY A 162 0.01 0.74 -14.82
N PHE A 163 0.61 1.37 -13.79
CA PHE A 163 1.97 1.08 -13.35
C PHE A 163 2.15 -0.41 -12.99
N THR A 164 1.21 -0.97 -12.23
CA THR A 164 1.23 -2.39 -11.82
C THR A 164 1.29 -3.31 -13.04
N LYS A 165 0.43 -3.11 -14.03
CA LYS A 165 0.38 -3.93 -15.23
C LYS A 165 1.66 -3.84 -16.07
N ALA A 166 2.19 -2.64 -16.26
CA ALA A 166 3.41 -2.44 -17.03
C ALA A 166 4.62 -3.09 -16.35
N LEU A 167 4.80 -2.85 -15.04
CA LEU A 167 5.93 -3.40 -14.29
C LEU A 167 5.84 -4.94 -14.15
N ALA A 168 4.64 -5.49 -14.09
CA ALA A 168 4.41 -6.93 -14.10
C ALA A 168 5.00 -7.62 -15.35
N LEU A 169 4.84 -7.01 -16.51
CA LEU A 169 5.42 -7.52 -17.76
C LEU A 169 6.96 -7.54 -17.70
N GLU A 170 7.57 -6.54 -17.08
CA GLU A 170 9.04 -6.47 -16.95
C GLU A 170 9.58 -7.48 -15.94
N GLY A 171 8.84 -7.72 -14.83
CA GLY A 171 9.25 -8.61 -13.74
C GLY A 171 9.02 -10.10 -14.01
N ALA A 172 8.00 -10.44 -14.81
CA ALA A 172 7.48 -11.81 -14.92
C ALA A 172 8.54 -12.85 -15.27
N LYS A 173 9.37 -12.62 -16.28
CA LYS A 173 10.43 -13.56 -16.70
C LYS A 173 11.52 -13.78 -15.65
N TYR A 174 11.58 -12.93 -14.64
CA TYR A 174 12.51 -13.02 -13.51
C TYR A 174 11.86 -13.56 -12.24
N GLY A 175 10.63 -14.06 -12.31
CA GLY A 175 9.91 -14.59 -11.14
C GLY A 175 9.46 -13.51 -10.15
N VAL A 176 9.44 -12.23 -10.58
CA VAL A 176 8.91 -11.10 -9.80
C VAL A 176 7.46 -10.89 -10.19
N THR A 177 6.54 -10.94 -9.22
CA THR A 177 5.13 -10.59 -9.44
C THR A 177 4.83 -9.18 -8.95
N VAL A 178 4.00 -8.47 -9.71
CA VAL A 178 3.54 -7.13 -9.36
C VAL A 178 2.03 -7.10 -9.48
N ASN A 179 1.34 -6.88 -8.35
CA ASN A 179 -0.12 -6.88 -8.31
C ASN A 179 -0.64 -5.64 -7.57
N ALA A 180 -1.92 -5.37 -7.74
CA ALA A 180 -2.64 -4.34 -7.01
C ALA A 180 -3.75 -4.97 -6.16
N VAL A 181 -4.02 -4.40 -5.00
CA VAL A 181 -5.24 -4.63 -4.24
C VAL A 181 -6.07 -3.36 -4.31
N ALA A 182 -7.34 -3.47 -4.64
CA ALA A 182 -8.30 -2.36 -4.73
C ALA A 182 -9.35 -2.49 -3.60
N PRO A 183 -9.07 -1.90 -2.41
CA PRO A 183 -10.03 -1.92 -1.31
C PRO A 183 -11.28 -1.12 -1.65
N GLY A 184 -12.44 -1.57 -1.13
CA GLY A 184 -13.60 -0.75 -0.92
C GLY A 184 -13.48 0.10 0.35
N TYR A 185 -14.62 0.53 0.90
CA TYR A 185 -14.64 1.21 2.19
C TYR A 185 -14.19 0.26 3.31
N THR A 186 -13.08 0.63 3.94
CA THR A 186 -12.42 -0.16 4.99
C THR A 186 -12.51 0.57 6.32
N ALA A 187 -12.85 -0.12 7.41
CA ALA A 187 -13.00 0.42 8.76
C ALA A 187 -11.64 0.83 9.34
N THR A 188 -11.14 1.97 8.89
CA THR A 188 -9.90 2.61 9.36
C THR A 188 -10.22 3.81 10.25
N PRO A 189 -9.27 4.33 11.04
CA PRO A 189 -9.44 5.57 11.80
C PRO A 189 -9.90 6.76 10.95
N MET A 190 -9.56 6.78 9.65
CA MET A 190 -10.02 7.81 8.72
C MET A 190 -11.52 7.69 8.45
N VAL A 191 -12.01 6.48 8.19
CA VAL A 191 -13.43 6.20 7.93
C VAL A 191 -14.27 6.33 9.20
N ALA A 192 -13.72 5.94 10.35
CA ALA A 192 -14.40 6.06 11.65
C ALA A 192 -14.74 7.51 12.06
N LYS A 193 -14.10 8.51 11.43
CA LYS A 193 -14.42 9.94 11.64
C LYS A 193 -15.63 10.44 10.85
N MET A 194 -16.18 9.62 9.95
CA MET A 194 -17.39 9.97 9.19
C MET A 194 -18.61 9.92 10.11
N ARG A 195 -19.62 10.73 9.77
CA ARG A 195 -20.91 10.72 10.47
C ARG A 195 -21.59 9.36 10.30
N GLU A 196 -22.33 8.92 11.33
CA GLU A 196 -22.98 7.61 11.37
C GLU A 196 -23.99 7.42 10.21
N ASP A 197 -24.78 8.45 9.91
CA ASP A 197 -25.74 8.43 8.79
C ASP A 197 -25.05 8.22 7.41
N VAL A 198 -23.85 8.76 7.24
CA VAL A 198 -23.04 8.57 6.02
C VAL A 198 -22.48 7.15 5.98
N LEU A 199 -22.00 6.64 7.13
CA LEU A 199 -21.49 5.27 7.22
C LEU A 199 -22.59 4.24 6.92
N ASP A 200 -23.79 4.47 7.41
CA ASP A 200 -24.93 3.56 7.18
C ASP A 200 -25.39 3.61 5.71
N ALA A 201 -25.38 4.79 5.09
CA ALA A 201 -25.63 4.90 3.67
C ALA A 201 -24.59 4.12 2.83
N ILE A 202 -23.31 4.24 3.19
CA ILE A 202 -22.23 3.48 2.53
C ILE A 202 -22.43 1.97 2.71
N LYS A 203 -22.70 1.50 3.95
CA LYS A 203 -22.96 0.07 4.20
C LYS A 203 -24.18 -0.43 3.42
N ALA A 204 -25.21 0.41 3.26
CA ALA A 204 -26.40 0.05 2.49
C ALA A 204 -26.10 -0.16 1.00
N GLU A 205 -25.13 0.56 0.43
CA GLU A 205 -24.67 0.40 -0.97
C GLU A 205 -23.82 -0.87 -1.17
N ILE A 206 -23.07 -1.32 -0.13
CA ILE A 206 -22.22 -2.49 -0.22
C ILE A 206 -23.10 -3.77 -0.20
N PRO A 207 -23.03 -4.67 -1.20
CA PRO A 207 -23.80 -5.92 -1.19
C PRO A 207 -23.58 -6.77 0.07
N MET A 208 -22.35 -6.87 0.59
CA MET A 208 -22.04 -7.58 1.84
C MET A 208 -22.50 -6.85 3.11
N LYS A 209 -23.11 -5.65 3.01
CA LYS A 209 -23.73 -4.88 4.11
C LYS A 209 -22.81 -4.55 5.27
N ARG A 210 -21.51 -4.55 5.04
CA ARG A 210 -20.48 -4.12 6.01
C ARG A 210 -19.31 -3.43 5.31
N LEU A 211 -18.58 -2.65 6.07
CA LEU A 211 -17.24 -2.21 5.64
C LEU A 211 -16.28 -3.41 5.66
N ALA A 212 -15.25 -3.36 4.83
CA ALA A 212 -14.12 -4.26 4.99
C ALA A 212 -13.40 -3.95 6.32
N THR A 213 -12.84 -4.96 6.95
CA THR A 213 -11.86 -4.74 8.02
C THR A 213 -10.47 -4.55 7.42
N PRO A 214 -9.53 -3.91 8.12
CA PRO A 214 -8.13 -3.87 7.65
C PRO A 214 -7.55 -5.26 7.39
N GLU A 215 -7.99 -6.28 8.15
CA GLU A 215 -7.59 -7.67 8.01
C GLU A 215 -8.12 -8.31 6.72
N ASP A 216 -9.31 -7.93 6.23
CA ASP A 216 -9.80 -8.38 4.90
C ASP A 216 -8.80 -7.99 3.80
N ILE A 217 -8.20 -6.80 3.90
CA ILE A 217 -7.19 -6.30 2.95
C ILE A 217 -5.84 -6.99 3.16
N ALA A 218 -5.43 -7.14 4.43
CA ALA A 218 -4.16 -7.80 4.78
C ALA A 218 -4.12 -9.26 4.29
N ASN A 219 -5.22 -9.99 4.42
CA ASN A 219 -5.36 -11.36 3.92
C ASN A 219 -5.19 -11.44 2.40
N ALA A 220 -5.75 -10.48 1.65
CA ALA A 220 -5.56 -10.41 0.21
C ALA A 220 -4.09 -10.14 -0.18
N VAL A 221 -3.41 -9.26 0.55
CA VAL A 221 -1.98 -9.00 0.37
C VAL A 221 -1.16 -10.26 0.70
N ALA A 222 -1.43 -10.91 1.84
CA ALA A 222 -0.74 -12.12 2.25
C ALA A 222 -0.86 -13.24 1.20
N TYR A 223 -2.06 -13.42 0.63
CA TYR A 223 -2.27 -14.35 -0.47
C TYR A 223 -1.38 -14.02 -1.68
N LEU A 224 -1.37 -12.77 -2.15
CA LEU A 224 -0.61 -12.36 -3.33
C LEU A 224 0.91 -12.46 -3.14
N VAL A 225 1.43 -12.31 -1.92
CA VAL A 225 2.88 -12.41 -1.64
C VAL A 225 3.33 -13.83 -1.27
N SER A 226 2.39 -14.73 -1.01
CA SER A 226 2.67 -16.14 -0.71
C SER A 226 3.02 -16.94 -1.97
N ASP A 227 3.44 -18.19 -1.77
CA ASP A 227 3.67 -19.13 -2.87
C ASP A 227 2.39 -19.48 -3.62
N ALA A 228 1.21 -19.38 -2.97
CA ALA A 228 -0.09 -19.58 -3.62
C ALA A 228 -0.40 -18.48 -4.66
N GLY A 229 0.16 -17.28 -4.50
CA GLY A 229 0.07 -16.16 -5.45
C GLY A 229 1.14 -16.15 -6.53
N ALA A 230 2.05 -17.14 -6.58
CA ALA A 230 3.25 -17.08 -7.43
C ALA A 230 2.96 -17.02 -8.94
N TYR A 231 1.77 -17.41 -9.38
CA TYR A 231 1.36 -17.35 -10.80
C TYR A 231 0.40 -16.20 -11.11
N ILE A 232 0.24 -15.26 -10.18
CA ILE A 232 -0.61 -14.07 -10.32
C ILE A 232 0.30 -12.85 -10.48
N THR A 233 0.21 -12.17 -11.62
CA THR A 233 0.95 -10.94 -11.89
C THR A 233 0.17 -10.02 -12.82
N GLY A 234 0.25 -8.70 -12.62
CA GLY A 234 -0.51 -7.71 -13.37
C GLY A 234 -1.99 -7.60 -12.95
N GLU A 235 -2.40 -8.32 -11.91
CA GLU A 235 -3.79 -8.36 -11.44
C GLU A 235 -4.12 -7.16 -10.54
N THR A 236 -5.40 -6.75 -10.58
CA THR A 236 -5.98 -5.81 -9.63
C THR A 236 -7.08 -6.51 -8.85
N LEU A 237 -6.72 -7.09 -7.71
CA LEU A 237 -7.64 -7.83 -6.86
C LEU A 237 -8.59 -6.87 -6.13
N SER A 238 -9.87 -6.90 -6.50
CA SER A 238 -10.92 -6.11 -5.86
C SER A 238 -11.34 -6.73 -4.53
N VAL A 239 -11.19 -5.98 -3.43
CA VAL A 239 -11.61 -6.36 -2.07
C VAL A 239 -12.60 -5.31 -1.57
N ASN A 240 -13.83 -5.36 -2.07
CA ASN A 240 -14.79 -4.26 -1.91
C ASN A 240 -16.21 -4.70 -1.50
N GLY A 241 -16.42 -5.96 -1.11
CA GLY A 241 -17.72 -6.49 -0.68
C GLY A 241 -18.81 -6.46 -1.76
N GLY A 242 -18.40 -6.41 -3.02
CA GLY A 242 -19.31 -6.31 -4.17
C GLY A 242 -19.73 -4.87 -4.52
N LEU A 243 -19.18 -3.85 -3.87
CA LEU A 243 -19.48 -2.43 -4.15
C LEU A 243 -19.23 -2.07 -5.63
N TYR A 244 -18.28 -2.72 -6.26
CA TYR A 244 -18.01 -2.63 -7.68
C TYR A 244 -17.58 -3.98 -8.22
N MET A 245 -18.25 -4.45 -9.26
CA MET A 245 -17.96 -5.69 -9.99
C MET A 245 -17.61 -5.34 -11.44
N HIS A 246 -16.59 -5.98 -12.00
CA HIS A 246 -16.12 -5.79 -13.39
C HIS A 246 -15.75 -7.14 -14.01
#